data_6f7b9e73b5324f5c1b95e64831ae8bd5
#
_entry.id   6f7b9e73b5324f5c1b95e64831ae8bd5
#
_cell.length_a   1.000
_cell.length_b   1.000
_cell.length_c   1.000
_cell.angle_alpha   90.00
_cell.angle_beta   90.00
_cell.angle_gamma   90.00
#
_symmetry.space_group_name_H-M   'P 1'
#
loop_
_entity.id
_entity.type
_entity.pdbx_description
1 polymer ?
#
loop_
_entity_poly.entity_id
_entity_poly.type
_entity_poly.pdbx_seq_one_letter_code
_entity_poly.pdbx_strand_id
1 'polypeptide(L)' 'MIGRLVVVGLGLIGGSFAKGLRESGLCGEVVGVDLDPQSRKLAVELGVVDRCEADLALACQGADVIQLA' A
#
# COMPACT_ATOMS: atom_id res chain seq x y z
N MET A 1 8.66 12.25 -7.99
CA MET A 1 7.45 11.99 -7.20
C MET A 1 6.75 10.75 -7.72
N ILE A 2 6.28 9.89 -6.84
CA ILE A 2 5.56 8.68 -7.21
C ILE A 2 4.06 8.99 -7.20
N GLY A 3 3.37 8.80 -8.32
CA GLY A 3 1.92 9.02 -8.40
C GLY A 3 1.14 7.97 -7.63
N ARG A 4 1.44 6.69 -7.89
CA ARG A 4 0.81 5.57 -7.18
C ARG A 4 1.85 4.52 -6.80
N LEU A 5 1.91 4.20 -5.52
CA LEU A 5 2.73 3.13 -4.98
C LEU A 5 1.82 1.96 -4.60
N VAL A 6 2.17 0.76 -5.03
CA VAL A 6 1.49 -0.47 -4.62
C VAL A 6 2.44 -1.25 -3.70
N VAL A 7 1.97 -1.57 -2.50
CA VAL A 7 2.72 -2.36 -1.52
C VAL A 7 2.06 -3.71 -1.39
N VAL A 8 2.77 -4.77 -1.77
CA VAL A 8 2.29 -6.14 -1.71
C VAL A 8 2.81 -6.79 -0.42
N GLY A 9 1.89 -7.29 0.38
CA GLY A 9 2.23 -7.86 1.68
C GLY A 9 2.30 -6.78 2.75
N LEU A 10 1.18 -6.57 3.46
CA LEU A 10 1.06 -5.53 4.49
C LEU A 10 1.50 -6.02 5.86
N GLY A 11 2.61 -6.77 5.94
CA GLY A 11 3.23 -7.11 7.20
C GLY A 11 3.87 -5.89 7.85
N LEU A 12 4.46 -6.07 9.04
CA LEU A 12 5.05 -4.95 9.80
C LEU A 12 6.03 -4.14 8.98
N ILE A 13 6.88 -4.79 8.20
CA ILE A 13 7.92 -4.12 7.42
C ILE A 13 7.30 -3.35 6.26
N GLY A 14 6.40 -4.00 5.50
CA GLY A 14 5.73 -3.35 4.37
C GLY A 14 4.88 -2.18 4.81
N GLY A 15 4.15 -2.32 5.93
CA GLY A 15 3.33 -1.26 6.49
C GLY A 15 4.16 -0.06 6.94
N SER A 16 5.30 -0.29 7.59
CA SER A 16 6.19 0.79 8.02
C SER A 16 6.76 1.56 6.84
N PHE A 17 7.16 0.86 5.79
CA PHE A 17 7.67 1.48 4.57
C PHE A 17 6.61 2.36 3.90
N ALA A 18 5.40 1.83 3.74
CA ALA A 18 4.30 2.56 3.12
C ALA A 18 3.92 3.81 3.92
N LYS A 19 3.87 3.68 5.24
CA LYS A 19 3.57 4.80 6.11
C LYS A 19 4.61 5.91 5.99
N GLY A 20 5.89 5.55 5.99
CA GLY A 20 6.97 6.51 5.83
C GLY A 20 6.89 7.27 4.51
N LEU A 21 6.63 6.58 3.41
CA LEU A 21 6.48 7.22 2.11
C LEU A 21 5.25 8.12 2.04
N ARG A 22 4.14 7.69 2.64
CA ARG A 22 2.92 8.48 2.66
C ARG A 22 3.10 9.77 3.45
N GLU A 23 3.73 9.69 4.62
CA GLU A 23 4.00 10.84 5.46
C GLU A 23 5.01 11.81 4.84
N SER A 24 5.94 11.31 4.03
CA SER A 24 6.93 12.14 3.36
C SER A 24 6.35 12.98 2.22
N GLY A 25 5.16 12.66 1.76
CA GLY A 25 4.54 13.36 0.63
C GLY A 25 5.13 13.01 -0.73
N LEU A 26 5.95 11.96 -0.80
CA LEU A 26 6.57 11.53 -2.06
C LEU A 26 5.64 10.71 -2.95
N CYS A 27 4.55 10.19 -2.38
CA CYS A 27 3.55 9.41 -3.11
C CYS A 27 2.21 10.12 -3.15
N GLY A 28 1.56 10.14 -4.29
CA GLY A 28 0.20 10.66 -4.43
C GLY A 28 -0.84 9.71 -3.85
N GLU A 29 -0.66 8.40 -4.08
CA GLU A 29 -1.57 7.37 -3.56
C GLU A 29 -0.77 6.13 -3.17
N VAL A 30 -1.13 5.51 -2.07
CA VAL A 30 -0.56 4.23 -1.63
C VAL A 30 -1.68 3.18 -1.59
N VAL A 31 -1.49 2.10 -2.34
CA VAL A 31 -2.43 0.98 -2.42
C VAL A 31 -1.78 -0.24 -1.80
N GLY A 32 -2.42 -0.82 -0.79
CA GLY A 32 -1.95 -2.05 -0.17
C GLY A 32 -2.60 -3.27 -0.78
N VAL A 33 -1.86 -4.35 -0.91
CA VAL A 33 -2.38 -5.64 -1.38
C VAL A 33 -2.07 -6.68 -0.32
N ASP A 34 -3.11 -7.33 0.20
CA ASP A 34 -2.96 -8.41 1.15
C ASP A 34 -4.19 -9.32 1.07
N LEU A 35 -3.98 -10.62 1.14
CA LEU A 35 -5.06 -11.58 1.14
C LEU A 35 -5.81 -11.63 2.47
N ASP A 36 -5.19 -11.21 3.56
CA ASP A 36 -5.80 -11.22 4.87
C ASP A 36 -6.73 -10.00 5.05
N PRO A 37 -8.05 -10.22 5.22
CA PRO A 37 -8.98 -9.11 5.41
C PRO A 37 -8.67 -8.24 6.62
N GLN A 38 -8.16 -8.83 7.70
CA GLN A 38 -7.82 -8.08 8.91
C GLN A 38 -6.63 -7.15 8.66
N SER A 39 -5.62 -7.63 7.93
CA SER A 39 -4.47 -6.80 7.57
C SER A 39 -4.89 -5.62 6.71
N ARG A 40 -5.78 -5.84 5.74
CA ARG A 40 -6.29 -4.78 4.88
C ARG A 40 -7.04 -3.72 5.69
N LYS A 41 -7.95 -4.18 6.56
CA LYS A 41 -8.74 -3.28 7.40
C LYS A 41 -7.84 -2.44 8.31
N LEU A 42 -6.89 -3.09 8.96
CA LEU A 42 -5.99 -2.43 9.91
C LEU A 42 -5.11 -1.39 9.19
N ALA A 43 -4.60 -1.72 8.01
CA ALA A 43 -3.76 -0.80 7.25
C ALA A 43 -4.50 0.49 6.90
N VAL A 44 -5.78 0.39 6.52
CA VAL A 44 -6.59 1.56 6.22
C VAL A 44 -6.90 2.35 7.50
N GLU A 45 -7.26 1.67 8.58
CA GLU A 45 -7.57 2.32 9.86
C GLU A 45 -6.38 3.07 10.44
N LEU A 46 -5.18 2.51 10.30
CA LEU A 46 -3.95 3.14 10.78
C LEU A 46 -3.41 4.23 9.84
N GLY A 47 -4.04 4.41 8.69
CA GLY A 47 -3.59 5.41 7.74
C GLY A 47 -2.30 5.04 7.02
N VAL A 48 -1.94 3.76 6.98
CA VAL A 48 -0.73 3.27 6.32
C VAL A 48 -0.89 3.31 4.81
N VAL A 49 -2.10 3.05 4.33
CA VAL A 49 -2.44 3.06 2.90
C VAL A 49 -3.72 3.85 2.68
N ASP A 50 -3.92 4.33 1.46
CA ASP A 50 -5.15 5.03 1.09
C ASP A 50 -6.30 4.05 0.84
N ARG A 51 -5.98 2.90 0.27
CA ARG A 51 -6.94 1.80 0.07
C ARG A 51 -6.22 0.48 -0.05
N CYS A 52 -6.96 -0.61 0.05
CA CYS A 52 -6.43 -1.96 -0.09
C CYS A 52 -7.19 -2.75 -1.14
N GLU A 53 -6.48 -3.66 -1.77
CA GLU A 53 -7.02 -4.59 -2.74
C GLU A 53 -6.63 -6.03 -2.36
N ALA A 54 -7.51 -6.99 -2.63
CA ALA A 54 -7.19 -8.40 -2.53
C ALA A 54 -6.60 -8.93 -3.84
N ASP A 55 -6.92 -8.30 -4.96
CA ASP A 55 -6.49 -8.70 -6.30
C ASP A 55 -5.27 -7.89 -6.73
N LEU A 56 -4.14 -8.57 -6.87
CA LEU A 56 -2.88 -7.94 -7.26
C LEU A 56 -2.96 -7.29 -8.64
N ALA A 57 -3.64 -7.93 -9.59
CA ALA A 57 -3.75 -7.40 -10.94
C ALA A 57 -4.49 -6.06 -10.96
N LEU A 58 -5.58 -5.97 -10.20
CA LEU A 58 -6.33 -4.72 -10.08
C LEU A 58 -5.51 -3.63 -9.38
N ALA A 59 -4.79 -4.00 -8.33
CA ALA A 59 -3.99 -3.06 -7.58
C ALA A 59 -2.84 -2.49 -8.42
N CYS A 60 -2.24 -3.30 -9.29
CA CYS A 60 -1.11 -2.89 -10.10
C CYS A 60 -1.48 -2.04 -11.31
N GLN A 61 -2.77 -1.93 -11.64
CA GLN A 61 -3.20 -1.08 -12.74
C GLN A 61 -2.87 0.38 -12.44
N GLY A 62 -2.11 1.00 -13.32
CA GLY A 62 -1.71 2.39 -13.16
C GLY A 62 -0.68 2.64 -12.06
N ALA A 63 -0.04 1.59 -11.55
CA ALA A 63 1.00 1.75 -10.56
C ALA A 63 2.30 2.27 -11.19
N ASP A 64 2.92 3.25 -10.54
CA ASP A 64 4.24 3.75 -10.93
C ASP A 64 5.35 2.92 -10.30
N VAL A 65 5.13 2.45 -9.08
CA VAL A 65 6.09 1.63 -8.34
C VAL A 65 5.33 0.52 -7.60
N ILE A 66 5.89 -0.69 -7.63
CA ILE A 66 5.37 -1.85 -6.90
C ILE A 66 6.45 -2.32 -5.94
N GLN A 67 6.14 -2.32 -4.66
CA GLN A 67 7.03 -2.77 -3.60
C GLN A 67 6.56 -4.12 -3.07
N LEU A 68 7.43 -5.12 -3.15
CA LEU A 68 7.21 -6.43 -2.55
C LEU A 68 7.84 -6.43 -1.16
N ALA A 69 7.02 -6.70 -0.18
CA ALA A 69 7.48 -6.74 1.20
C ALA A 69 7.68 -8.17 1.69
#